data_27ed2382f810e383f437d76b49413433
#
_entry.id   27ed2382f810e383f437d76b49413433
#
_cell.length_a   1.000
_cell.length_b   1.000
_cell.length_c   1.000
_cell.angle_alpha   90.00
_cell.angle_beta   90.00
_cell.angle_gamma   90.00
#
_symmetry.space_group_name_H-M   'P 1'
#
loop_
_entity.id
_entity.type
_entity.pdbx_description
1 polymer ?
#
loop_
_entity_poly.entity_id
_entity_poly.type
_entity_poly.pdbx_seq_one_letter_code
_entity_poly.pdbx_strand_id
1 'polypeptide(L)'
;MKNTYTSAQQNTSYRKLLTVLIISLFATLLSAESLTLSGTVISDNEKMITSRFMGFVTQVDVSEGEQVKKGQPLYSIDSREIDSAARQAELSLQMYQNQYTNVKLNLERHRRLLKKDMVSKYEVENIELAAKTLEDMIAIAQARLNEVKNQYKYLRITAPNDGVVVAKNIKVGEKAMPGMPAIILSDLNQLKVTVEIAESELKRISYGKKVKVTIPSLELEMGGKINAIIPSSNTMTHSFKVKVSIDSGKHRLFPGMYATVEVE
;
A
#
# COMPACT_ATOMS: atom_id res chain seq x y z
N MET A 1 44.87 42.58 -73.17
CA MET A 1 44.81 41.33 -72.36
C MET A 1 44.75 41.64 -70.86
N LYS A 2 43.66 42.11 -70.32
CA LYS A 2 43.41 42.30 -68.86
C LYS A 2 41.95 42.46 -68.68
N ASN A 3 41.14 41.39 -68.61
CA ASN A 3 39.77 41.44 -68.07
C ASN A 3 39.09 40.03 -67.87
N THR A 4 39.84 38.96 -67.92
CA THR A 4 39.27 37.59 -67.75
C THR A 4 39.50 36.97 -66.40
N TYR A 5 40.27 37.54 -65.46
CA TYR A 5 40.58 36.94 -64.16
C TYR A 5 39.68 37.38 -63.00
N THR A 6 38.89 38.43 -63.16
CA THR A 6 38.06 38.99 -62.05
C THR A 6 36.70 38.30 -61.88
N SER A 7 36.18 37.68 -62.91
CA SER A 7 34.82 37.04 -62.87
C SER A 7 34.83 35.64 -62.20
N ALA A 8 35.95 34.92 -62.28
CA ALA A 8 36.06 33.58 -61.72
C ALA A 8 36.21 33.61 -60.19
N GLN A 9 36.87 34.58 -59.59
CA GLN A 9 37.03 34.70 -58.14
C GLN A 9 35.74 35.18 -57.43
N GLN A 10 34.96 36.06 -58.10
CA GLN A 10 33.66 36.45 -57.50
C GLN A 10 32.66 35.31 -57.46
N ASN A 11 32.61 34.45 -58.46
CA ASN A 11 31.66 33.36 -58.53
C ASN A 11 31.96 32.25 -57.45
N THR A 12 33.23 32.07 -57.08
CA THR A 12 33.65 31.10 -56.02
C THR A 12 33.30 31.61 -54.63
N SER A 13 33.33 32.94 -54.39
CA SER A 13 32.98 33.57 -53.14
C SER A 13 31.46 33.52 -52.90
N TYR A 14 30.64 33.80 -53.89
CA TYR A 14 29.17 33.68 -53.80
C TYR A 14 28.73 32.23 -53.60
N ARG A 15 29.37 31.23 -54.21
CA ARG A 15 29.07 29.83 -54.03
C ARG A 15 29.40 29.39 -52.61
N LYS A 16 30.52 29.85 -52.00
CA LYS A 16 30.87 29.58 -50.58
C LYS A 16 29.91 30.26 -49.61
N LEU A 17 29.49 31.51 -49.91
CA LEU A 17 28.49 32.22 -49.11
C LEU A 17 27.11 31.53 -49.17
N LEU A 18 26.73 31.08 -50.36
CA LEU A 18 25.45 30.36 -50.55
C LEU A 18 25.44 29.00 -49.85
N THR A 19 26.57 28.25 -49.88
CA THR A 19 26.67 26.98 -49.16
C THR A 19 26.68 27.17 -47.62
N VAL A 20 27.30 28.21 -47.10
CA VAL A 20 27.26 28.53 -45.66
C VAL A 20 25.86 28.96 -45.24
N LEU A 21 25.16 29.75 -46.08
CA LEU A 21 23.78 30.15 -45.82
C LEU A 21 22.81 28.97 -45.84
N ILE A 22 22.96 28.00 -46.74
CA ILE A 22 22.15 26.78 -46.82
C ILE A 22 22.42 25.88 -45.64
N ILE A 23 23.70 25.75 -45.21
CA ILE A 23 24.06 24.94 -44.02
C ILE A 23 23.52 25.59 -42.74
N SER A 24 23.53 26.94 -42.62
CA SER A 24 22.94 27.62 -41.45
C SER A 24 21.41 27.52 -41.43
N LEU A 25 20.76 27.52 -42.58
CA LEU A 25 19.31 27.36 -42.70
C LEU A 25 18.87 25.90 -42.38
N PHE A 26 19.73 24.91 -42.68
CA PHE A 26 19.46 23.51 -42.36
C PHE A 26 19.68 23.18 -40.90
N ALA A 27 20.54 23.94 -40.20
CA ALA A 27 20.82 23.76 -38.77
C ALA A 27 19.65 24.24 -37.88
N THR A 28 18.77 25.11 -38.35
CA THR A 28 17.61 25.61 -37.61
C THR A 28 16.37 24.70 -37.72
N LEU A 29 16.39 23.69 -38.60
CA LEU A 29 15.26 22.78 -38.83
C LEU A 29 15.28 21.52 -37.95
N LEU A 30 16.28 21.34 -37.09
CA LEU A 30 16.36 20.19 -36.18
C LEU A 30 15.96 20.57 -34.74
N SER A 31 14.96 21.42 -34.56
CA SER A 31 14.29 21.51 -33.26
C SER A 31 13.41 20.28 -33.15
N ALA A 32 13.90 19.25 -32.48
CA ALA A 32 13.03 18.15 -32.03
C ALA A 32 11.93 18.79 -31.20
N GLU A 33 10.70 18.72 -31.67
CA GLU A 33 9.52 19.23 -30.96
C GLU A 33 9.33 18.39 -29.71
N SER A 34 9.87 18.87 -28.59
CA SER A 34 9.74 18.21 -27.29
C SER A 34 8.27 18.27 -26.85
N LEU A 35 7.71 17.14 -26.54
CA LEU A 35 6.36 17.04 -25.97
C LEU A 35 6.43 17.31 -24.49
N THR A 36 5.91 18.45 -24.03
CA THR A 36 5.83 18.80 -22.61
C THR A 36 4.43 18.50 -22.10
N LEU A 37 4.36 17.65 -21.10
CA LEU A 37 3.12 17.20 -20.45
C LEU A 37 3.05 17.74 -19.03
N SER A 38 1.90 18.26 -18.65
CA SER A 38 1.61 18.67 -17.27
C SER A 38 1.13 17.48 -16.46
N GLY A 39 1.62 17.35 -15.24
CA GLY A 39 1.29 16.24 -14.36
C GLY A 39 1.35 16.57 -12.89
N THR A 40 1.08 15.56 -12.10
CA THR A 40 1.07 15.65 -10.64
C THR A 40 1.87 14.50 -10.03
N VAL A 41 2.64 14.79 -9.00
CA VAL A 41 3.31 13.77 -8.19
C VAL A 41 2.24 13.01 -7.41
N ILE A 42 2.25 11.70 -7.51
CA ILE A 42 1.36 10.80 -6.75
C ILE A 42 2.18 9.77 -5.97
N SER A 43 1.63 9.28 -4.88
CA SER A 43 2.11 8.03 -4.27
C SER A 43 1.42 6.86 -4.97
N ASP A 44 2.18 5.89 -5.43
CA ASP A 44 1.60 4.67 -6.04
C ASP A 44 1.16 3.65 -4.97
N ASN A 45 1.51 3.90 -3.72
CA ASN A 45 1.21 3.04 -2.58
C ASN A 45 0.47 3.82 -1.47
N GLU A 46 -0.66 4.42 -1.86
CA GLU A 46 -1.58 5.01 -0.90
C GLU A 46 -2.44 3.92 -0.27
N LYS A 47 -2.52 3.89 1.05
CA LYS A 47 -3.27 2.89 1.79
C LYS A 47 -4.38 3.51 2.62
N MET A 48 -5.58 3.04 2.37
CA MET A 48 -6.76 3.34 3.18
C MET A 48 -6.79 2.39 4.38
N ILE A 49 -6.46 2.91 5.56
CA ILE A 49 -6.44 2.14 6.80
C ILE A 49 -7.85 2.09 7.37
N THR A 50 -8.39 0.89 7.43
CA THR A 50 -9.73 0.62 7.97
C THR A 50 -9.65 -0.23 9.22
N SER A 51 -10.71 -0.27 10.01
CA SER A 51 -10.86 -1.22 11.10
C SER A 51 -11.28 -2.60 10.57
N ARG A 52 -10.85 -3.66 11.24
CA ARG A 52 -11.38 -5.01 11.00
C ARG A 52 -12.68 -5.28 11.77
N PHE A 53 -12.82 -4.66 12.95
CA PHE A 53 -13.99 -4.77 13.81
C PHE A 53 -14.67 -3.41 13.94
N MET A 54 -15.97 -3.45 14.17
CA MET A 54 -16.75 -2.27 14.51
C MET A 54 -16.57 -1.97 16.00
N GLY A 55 -16.37 -0.70 16.36
CA GLY A 55 -16.26 -0.29 17.76
C GLY A 55 -15.96 1.20 17.91
N PHE A 56 -16.11 1.71 19.12
CA PHE A 56 -15.78 3.11 19.42
C PHE A 56 -14.27 3.30 19.54
N VAL A 57 -13.78 4.39 18.95
CA VAL A 57 -12.36 4.79 19.04
C VAL A 57 -12.09 5.34 20.41
N THR A 58 -11.15 4.75 21.12
CA THR A 58 -10.72 5.17 22.47
C THR A 58 -9.54 6.12 22.42
N GLN A 59 -8.68 6.00 21.41
CA GLN A 59 -7.47 6.80 21.26
C GLN A 59 -7.12 6.93 19.78
N VAL A 60 -6.59 8.10 19.40
CA VAL A 60 -5.97 8.36 18.10
C VAL A 60 -4.58 8.89 18.36
N ASP A 61 -3.56 8.17 17.87
CA ASP A 61 -2.15 8.39 18.21
C ASP A 61 -1.41 9.23 17.17
N VAL A 62 -2.08 9.66 16.09
CA VAL A 62 -1.44 10.38 14.98
C VAL A 62 -2.24 11.59 14.53
N SER A 63 -1.54 12.51 13.85
CA SER A 63 -2.10 13.71 13.25
C SER A 63 -1.85 13.73 11.73
N GLU A 64 -2.65 14.50 10.99
CA GLU A 64 -2.41 14.74 9.55
C GLU A 64 -1.05 15.43 9.37
N GLY A 65 -0.32 15.01 8.33
CA GLY A 65 1.05 15.46 8.05
C GLY A 65 2.13 14.72 8.84
N GLU A 66 1.78 13.91 9.83
CA GLU A 66 2.74 13.17 10.65
C GLU A 66 3.39 12.02 9.87
N GLN A 67 4.70 11.87 10.02
CA GLN A 67 5.44 10.71 9.50
C GLN A 67 5.33 9.55 10.47
N VAL A 68 4.93 8.40 9.98
CA VAL A 68 4.79 7.17 10.77
C VAL A 68 5.69 6.08 10.25
N LYS A 69 6.13 5.20 11.15
CA LYS A 69 6.91 4.00 10.82
C LYS A 69 6.01 2.76 10.82
N LYS A 70 6.39 1.75 10.06
CA LYS A 70 5.73 0.44 10.08
C LYS A 70 5.58 -0.08 11.51
N GLY A 71 4.37 -0.48 11.88
CA GLY A 71 4.03 -0.96 13.21
C GLY A 71 3.72 0.13 14.24
N GLN A 72 3.88 1.41 13.91
CA GLN A 72 3.50 2.52 14.79
C GLN A 72 1.98 2.53 15.00
N PRO A 73 1.49 2.70 16.24
CA PRO A 73 0.06 2.83 16.51
C PRO A 73 -0.53 4.03 15.77
N LEU A 74 -1.72 3.84 15.22
CA LEU A 74 -2.49 4.90 14.55
C LEU A 74 -3.72 5.27 15.37
N TYR A 75 -4.50 4.27 15.78
CA TYR A 75 -5.65 4.46 16.67
C TYR A 75 -6.02 3.13 17.33
N SER A 76 -6.81 3.20 18.40
CA SER A 76 -7.28 2.06 19.18
C SER A 76 -8.80 2.07 19.29
N ILE A 77 -9.39 0.87 19.34
CA ILE A 77 -10.82 0.62 19.47
C ILE A 77 -11.10 0.01 20.84
N ASP A 78 -12.28 0.27 21.39
CA ASP A 78 -12.77 -0.28 22.65
C ASP A 78 -12.74 -1.82 22.63
N SER A 79 -12.24 -2.39 23.71
CA SER A 79 -12.10 -3.84 23.88
C SER A 79 -13.26 -4.52 24.60
N ARG A 80 -14.23 -3.79 25.15
CA ARG A 80 -15.26 -4.30 26.07
C ARG A 80 -16.04 -5.52 25.54
N GLU A 81 -16.34 -5.53 24.24
CA GLU A 81 -17.02 -6.66 23.61
C GLU A 81 -16.15 -7.92 23.57
N ILE A 82 -14.87 -7.74 23.22
CA ILE A 82 -13.88 -8.83 23.17
C ILE A 82 -13.52 -9.28 24.59
N ASP A 83 -13.41 -8.36 25.57
CA ASP A 83 -13.18 -8.69 26.98
C ASP A 83 -14.28 -9.61 27.53
N SER A 84 -15.54 -9.28 27.22
CA SER A 84 -16.69 -10.09 27.61
C SER A 84 -16.67 -11.47 26.96
N ALA A 85 -16.38 -11.55 25.67
CA ALA A 85 -16.27 -12.81 24.93
C ALA A 85 -15.09 -13.67 25.43
N ALA A 86 -13.95 -13.06 25.73
CA ALA A 86 -12.78 -13.73 26.29
C ALA A 86 -13.09 -14.31 27.67
N ARG A 87 -13.75 -13.53 28.52
CA ARG A 87 -14.15 -13.99 29.84
C ARG A 87 -15.11 -15.16 29.78
N GLN A 88 -16.08 -15.14 28.87
CA GLN A 88 -17.01 -16.24 28.67
C GLN A 88 -16.28 -17.51 28.19
N ALA A 89 -15.34 -17.38 27.26
CA ALA A 89 -14.54 -18.50 26.77
C ALA A 89 -13.64 -19.09 27.88
N GLU A 90 -13.04 -18.25 28.73
CA GLU A 90 -12.24 -18.69 29.88
C GLU A 90 -13.07 -19.49 30.89
N LEU A 91 -14.27 -18.99 31.23
CA LEU A 91 -15.16 -19.68 32.13
C LEU A 91 -15.63 -21.04 31.57
N SER A 92 -15.90 -21.10 30.26
CA SER A 92 -16.25 -22.37 29.59
C SER A 92 -15.10 -23.39 29.66
N LEU A 93 -13.88 -22.93 29.37
CA LEU A 93 -12.68 -23.78 29.50
C LEU A 93 -12.50 -24.30 30.94
N GLN A 94 -12.61 -23.43 31.93
CA GLN A 94 -12.48 -23.77 33.33
C GLN A 94 -13.55 -24.78 33.76
N MET A 95 -14.78 -24.63 33.27
CA MET A 95 -15.87 -25.57 33.56
C MET A 95 -15.52 -26.99 33.07
N TYR A 96 -15.06 -27.14 31.83
CA TYR A 96 -14.68 -28.46 31.31
C TYR A 96 -13.45 -29.02 32.02
N GLN A 97 -12.47 -28.21 32.38
CA GLN A 97 -11.30 -28.63 33.16
C GLN A 97 -11.69 -29.17 34.54
N ASN A 98 -12.65 -28.52 35.23
CA ASN A 98 -13.17 -28.97 36.51
C ASN A 98 -13.92 -30.30 36.38
N GLN A 99 -14.76 -30.44 35.34
CA GLN A 99 -15.47 -31.70 35.06
C GLN A 99 -14.50 -32.85 34.76
N TYR A 100 -13.49 -32.57 33.92
CA TYR A 100 -12.45 -33.56 33.60
C TYR A 100 -11.69 -34.01 34.82
N THR A 101 -11.31 -33.10 35.71
CA THR A 101 -10.60 -33.41 36.96
C THR A 101 -11.43 -34.37 37.82
N ASN A 102 -12.74 -34.14 37.92
CA ASN A 102 -13.64 -34.99 38.67
C ASN A 102 -13.77 -36.38 38.02
N VAL A 103 -14.02 -36.46 36.72
CA VAL A 103 -14.14 -37.72 35.97
C VAL A 103 -12.83 -38.50 36.04
N LYS A 104 -11.69 -37.85 35.92
CA LYS A 104 -10.36 -38.46 36.03
C LYS A 104 -10.12 -39.08 37.38
N LEU A 105 -10.46 -38.39 38.48
CA LEU A 105 -10.40 -38.95 39.82
C LEU A 105 -11.28 -40.19 39.97
N ASN A 106 -12.49 -40.16 39.41
CA ASN A 106 -13.42 -41.28 39.42
C ASN A 106 -12.87 -42.47 38.62
N LEU A 107 -12.30 -42.21 37.44
CA LEU A 107 -11.64 -43.22 36.61
C LEU A 107 -10.51 -43.93 37.37
N GLU A 108 -9.64 -43.18 38.04
CA GLU A 108 -8.55 -43.74 38.81
C GLU A 108 -9.04 -44.63 39.98
N ARG A 109 -10.16 -44.25 40.61
CA ARG A 109 -10.81 -45.08 41.66
C ARG A 109 -11.35 -46.36 41.04
N HIS A 110 -12.08 -46.30 39.94
CA HIS A 110 -12.66 -47.48 39.29
C HIS A 110 -11.60 -48.42 38.72
N ARG A 111 -10.52 -47.91 38.17
CA ARG A 111 -9.36 -48.73 37.73
C ARG A 111 -8.73 -49.52 38.90
N ARG A 112 -8.67 -48.94 40.13
CA ARG A 112 -8.20 -49.66 41.34
C ARG A 112 -9.19 -50.71 41.78
N LEU A 113 -10.50 -50.46 41.65
CA LEU A 113 -11.55 -51.45 42.02
C LEU A 113 -11.62 -52.59 41.00
N LEU A 114 -11.43 -52.30 39.69
CA LEU A 114 -11.36 -53.32 38.64
C LEU A 114 -10.22 -54.34 38.92
N LYS A 115 -9.05 -53.83 39.33
CA LYS A 115 -7.92 -54.71 39.71
C LYS A 115 -8.24 -55.68 40.90
N LYS A 116 -9.35 -55.42 41.59
CA LYS A 116 -9.85 -56.27 42.71
C LYS A 116 -11.15 -56.98 42.34
N ASP A 117 -11.52 -56.99 41.06
CA ASP A 117 -12.78 -57.59 40.56
C ASP A 117 -14.04 -56.99 41.19
N MET A 118 -14.00 -55.74 41.69
CA MET A 118 -15.12 -55.10 42.40
C MET A 118 -16.03 -54.26 41.49
N VAL A 119 -15.66 -54.05 40.27
CA VAL A 119 -16.42 -53.37 39.24
C VAL A 119 -16.21 -54.02 37.87
N SER A 120 -17.13 -53.80 36.93
CA SER A 120 -17.04 -54.39 35.59
C SER A 120 -16.04 -53.58 34.69
N LYS A 121 -15.46 -54.28 33.71
CA LYS A 121 -14.63 -53.66 32.70
C LYS A 121 -15.42 -52.60 31.89
N TYR A 122 -16.69 -52.92 31.61
CA TYR A 122 -17.60 -52.02 30.89
C TYR A 122 -17.78 -50.65 31.61
N GLU A 123 -17.89 -50.65 32.94
CA GLU A 123 -18.00 -49.41 33.73
C GLU A 123 -16.75 -48.55 33.61
N VAL A 124 -15.55 -49.18 33.64
CA VAL A 124 -14.28 -48.45 33.49
C VAL A 124 -14.16 -47.85 32.07
N GLU A 125 -14.50 -48.64 31.03
CA GLU A 125 -14.47 -48.17 29.62
C GLU A 125 -15.42 -47.00 29.39
N ASN A 126 -16.61 -46.98 30.00
CA ASN A 126 -17.54 -45.86 29.93
C ASN A 126 -16.98 -44.59 30.58
N ILE A 127 -16.31 -44.69 31.72
CA ILE A 127 -15.68 -43.55 32.39
C ILE A 127 -14.47 -43.05 31.57
N GLU A 128 -13.71 -43.96 30.96
CA GLU A 128 -12.61 -43.60 30.04
C GLU A 128 -13.11 -42.83 28.82
N LEU A 129 -14.21 -43.27 28.22
CA LEU A 129 -14.86 -42.58 27.13
C LEU A 129 -15.32 -41.16 27.55
N ALA A 130 -15.97 -41.07 28.76
CA ALA A 130 -16.37 -39.77 29.29
C ALA A 130 -15.18 -38.83 29.55
N ALA A 131 -14.06 -39.37 30.08
CA ALA A 131 -12.84 -38.60 30.27
C ALA A 131 -12.27 -38.10 28.91
N LYS A 132 -12.25 -38.99 27.93
CA LYS A 132 -11.77 -38.64 26.56
C LYS A 132 -12.64 -37.56 25.92
N THR A 133 -13.95 -37.67 26.03
CA THR A 133 -14.89 -36.65 25.54
C THR A 133 -14.63 -35.30 26.19
N LEU A 134 -14.33 -35.25 27.50
CA LEU A 134 -14.00 -33.98 28.16
C LEU A 134 -12.64 -33.44 27.76
N GLU A 135 -11.64 -34.27 27.46
CA GLU A 135 -10.37 -33.82 26.87
C GLU A 135 -10.60 -33.12 25.54
N ASP A 136 -11.45 -33.68 24.67
CA ASP A 136 -11.78 -33.09 23.38
C ASP A 136 -12.56 -31.75 23.55
N MET A 137 -13.48 -31.68 24.51
CA MET A 137 -14.20 -30.43 24.86
C MET A 137 -13.24 -29.34 25.40
N ILE A 138 -12.24 -29.71 26.21
CA ILE A 138 -11.20 -28.80 26.69
C ILE A 138 -10.40 -28.25 25.50
N ALA A 139 -10.01 -29.11 24.56
CA ALA A 139 -9.27 -28.69 23.38
C ALA A 139 -10.08 -27.68 22.52
N ILE A 140 -11.37 -27.95 22.32
CA ILE A 140 -12.30 -27.05 21.61
C ILE A 140 -12.43 -25.71 22.35
N ALA A 141 -12.66 -25.72 23.65
CA ALA A 141 -12.79 -24.50 24.46
C ALA A 141 -11.49 -23.69 24.49
N GLN A 142 -10.33 -24.35 24.55
CA GLN A 142 -9.03 -23.70 24.46
C GLN A 142 -8.81 -23.03 23.08
N ALA A 143 -9.20 -23.72 22.00
CA ALA A 143 -9.12 -23.16 20.65
C ALA A 143 -10.01 -21.91 20.52
N ARG A 144 -11.23 -21.95 21.09
CA ARG A 144 -12.15 -20.82 21.12
C ARG A 144 -11.58 -19.63 21.89
N LEU A 145 -11.01 -19.87 23.06
CA LEU A 145 -10.34 -18.82 23.85
C LEU A 145 -9.19 -18.17 23.08
N ASN A 146 -8.38 -18.99 22.40
CA ASN A 146 -7.27 -18.49 21.59
C ASN A 146 -7.78 -17.67 20.40
N GLU A 147 -8.87 -18.08 19.76
CA GLU A 147 -9.52 -17.32 18.68
C GLU A 147 -9.93 -15.92 19.16
N VAL A 148 -10.65 -15.85 20.29
CA VAL A 148 -11.07 -14.56 20.87
C VAL A 148 -9.87 -13.72 21.27
N LYS A 149 -8.87 -14.29 21.95
CA LYS A 149 -7.63 -13.59 22.34
C LYS A 149 -6.87 -13.04 21.13
N ASN A 150 -6.90 -13.73 19.99
CA ASN A 150 -6.29 -13.24 18.76
C ASN A 150 -6.98 -11.99 18.19
N GLN A 151 -8.21 -11.68 18.60
CA GLN A 151 -8.92 -10.50 18.11
C GLN A 151 -8.36 -9.21 18.70
N TYR A 152 -7.75 -9.23 19.91
CA TYR A 152 -7.15 -8.04 20.53
C TYR A 152 -6.11 -7.35 19.65
N LYS A 153 -5.32 -8.09 18.87
CA LYS A 153 -4.32 -7.52 17.96
C LYS A 153 -4.92 -6.61 16.88
N TYR A 154 -6.22 -6.76 16.60
CA TYR A 154 -6.93 -5.95 15.62
C TYR A 154 -7.64 -4.74 16.22
N LEU A 155 -7.64 -4.60 17.55
CA LEU A 155 -8.17 -3.41 18.22
C LEU A 155 -7.18 -2.26 18.24
N ARG A 156 -5.89 -2.54 18.15
CA ARG A 156 -4.84 -1.55 18.02
C ARG A 156 -4.38 -1.53 16.56
N ILE A 157 -4.84 -0.55 15.82
CA ILE A 157 -4.55 -0.41 14.41
C ILE A 157 -3.19 0.27 14.25
N THR A 158 -2.31 -0.34 13.46
CA THR A 158 -0.94 0.11 13.26
C THR A 158 -0.64 0.38 11.80
N ALA A 159 0.36 1.21 11.52
CA ALA A 159 0.83 1.49 10.18
C ALA A 159 1.41 0.23 9.51
N PRO A 160 0.93 -0.17 8.32
CA PRO A 160 1.42 -1.35 7.61
C PRO A 160 2.80 -1.14 6.96
N ASN A 161 3.19 0.10 6.72
CA ASN A 161 4.48 0.54 6.16
C ASN A 161 4.82 1.93 6.67
N ASP A 162 6.04 2.37 6.38
CA ASP A 162 6.45 3.76 6.60
C ASP A 162 5.69 4.68 5.65
N GLY A 163 5.37 5.90 6.10
CA GLY A 163 4.65 6.86 5.26
C GLY A 163 4.25 8.12 6.00
N VAL A 164 3.41 8.92 5.36
CA VAL A 164 2.82 10.15 5.92
C VAL A 164 1.31 10.00 5.98
N VAL A 165 0.72 10.44 7.08
CA VAL A 165 -0.74 10.52 7.25
C VAL A 165 -1.28 11.66 6.37
N VAL A 166 -2.01 11.32 5.32
CA VAL A 166 -2.56 12.31 4.36
C VAL A 166 -3.92 12.80 4.80
N ALA A 167 -4.72 11.91 5.42
CA ALA A 167 -6.02 12.26 5.97
C ALA A 167 -6.33 11.45 7.22
N LYS A 168 -7.03 12.08 8.15
CA LYS A 168 -7.54 11.50 9.38
C LYS A 168 -9.04 11.71 9.48
N ASN A 169 -9.81 10.70 9.07
CA ASN A 169 -11.26 10.73 8.98
C ASN A 169 -11.94 10.14 10.23
N ILE A 170 -11.23 10.09 11.36
CA ILE A 170 -11.76 9.51 12.59
C ILE A 170 -11.26 10.28 13.81
N LYS A 171 -12.13 10.37 14.84
CA LYS A 171 -11.83 11.02 16.12
C LYS A 171 -12.16 10.10 17.28
N VAL A 172 -11.59 10.41 18.43
CA VAL A 172 -11.94 9.73 19.70
C VAL A 172 -13.43 9.88 19.97
N GLY A 173 -14.07 8.77 20.33
CA GLY A 173 -15.52 8.69 20.56
C GLY A 173 -16.35 8.38 19.30
N GLU A 174 -15.78 8.47 18.12
CA GLU A 174 -16.46 8.05 16.89
C GLU A 174 -16.39 6.53 16.71
N LYS A 175 -17.28 6.00 15.86
CA LYS A 175 -17.36 4.57 15.59
C LYS A 175 -16.54 4.20 14.35
N ALA A 176 -15.50 3.40 14.53
CA ALA A 176 -14.78 2.79 13.44
C ALA A 176 -15.58 1.62 12.85
N MET A 177 -15.61 1.51 11.52
CA MET A 177 -16.36 0.46 10.81
C MET A 177 -15.48 -0.20 9.75
N PRO A 178 -15.63 -1.51 9.52
CA PRO A 178 -14.97 -2.20 8.42
C PRO A 178 -15.32 -1.56 7.06
N GLY A 179 -14.31 -1.38 6.21
CA GLY A 179 -14.48 -0.78 4.89
C GLY A 179 -14.52 0.76 4.85
N MET A 180 -14.67 1.45 5.99
CA MET A 180 -14.56 2.91 6.05
C MET A 180 -13.12 3.32 6.33
N PRO A 181 -12.48 4.13 5.46
CA PRO A 181 -11.13 4.63 5.69
C PRO A 181 -11.09 5.58 6.89
N ALA A 182 -10.44 5.14 7.97
CA ALA A 182 -10.21 5.97 9.16
C ALA A 182 -8.98 6.87 8.98
N ILE A 183 -7.93 6.34 8.38
CA ILE A 183 -6.67 7.05 8.10
C ILE A 183 -6.24 6.71 6.69
N ILE A 184 -5.73 7.71 5.96
CA ILE A 184 -5.10 7.51 4.66
C ILE A 184 -3.60 7.73 4.84
N LEU A 185 -2.81 6.70 4.49
CA LEU A 185 -1.36 6.69 4.61
C LEU A 185 -0.73 6.65 3.23
N SER A 186 0.14 7.61 2.93
CA SER A 186 0.89 7.71 1.67
C SER A 186 2.34 7.31 1.88
N ASP A 187 2.84 6.40 1.04
CA ASP A 187 4.25 6.00 1.03
C ASP A 187 5.06 7.00 0.21
N LEU A 188 6.00 7.69 0.84
CA LEU A 188 6.86 8.68 0.18
C LEU A 188 8.06 8.05 -0.56
N ASN A 189 8.30 6.75 -0.40
CA ASN A 189 9.43 6.08 -1.05
C ASN A 189 9.12 5.64 -2.49
N GLN A 190 7.84 5.59 -2.87
CA GLN A 190 7.38 5.15 -4.18
C GLN A 190 6.53 6.21 -4.88
N LEU A 191 7.17 7.36 -5.12
CA LEU A 191 6.52 8.46 -5.82
C LEU A 191 6.61 8.27 -7.34
N LYS A 192 5.55 8.66 -8.02
CA LYS A 192 5.44 8.70 -9.48
C LYS A 192 4.84 10.02 -9.92
N VAL A 193 5.11 10.41 -11.14
CA VAL A 193 4.39 11.51 -11.79
C VAL A 193 3.32 10.91 -12.68
N THR A 194 2.08 11.34 -12.52
CA THR A 194 0.99 11.01 -13.43
C THR A 194 0.76 12.18 -14.37
N VAL A 195 0.71 11.89 -15.66
CA VAL A 195 0.38 12.86 -16.72
C VAL A 195 -0.75 12.30 -17.56
N GLU A 196 -1.51 13.18 -18.19
CA GLU A 196 -2.49 12.82 -19.19
C GLU A 196 -1.98 13.21 -20.58
N ILE A 197 -2.14 12.30 -21.53
CA ILE A 197 -1.72 12.49 -22.91
C ILE A 197 -2.90 12.24 -23.87
N ALA A 198 -3.05 13.05 -24.87
CA ALA A 198 -4.04 12.83 -25.92
C ALA A 198 -3.70 11.61 -26.77
N GLU A 199 -4.71 10.92 -27.28
CA GLU A 199 -4.54 9.74 -28.13
C GLU A 199 -3.67 10.01 -29.36
N SER A 200 -3.76 11.21 -29.95
CA SER A 200 -2.96 11.63 -31.10
C SER A 200 -1.45 11.59 -30.83
N GLU A 201 -1.04 11.87 -29.59
CA GLU A 201 0.36 11.94 -29.17
C GLU A 201 0.90 10.59 -28.64
N LEU A 202 0.06 9.56 -28.54
CA LEU A 202 0.41 8.26 -27.99
C LEU A 202 1.60 7.59 -28.71
N LYS A 203 1.76 7.88 -30.01
CA LYS A 203 2.87 7.36 -30.82
C LYS A 203 4.24 7.85 -30.36
N ARG A 204 4.29 8.98 -29.64
CA ARG A 204 5.54 9.61 -29.15
C ARG A 204 6.01 9.01 -27.84
N ILE A 205 5.18 8.21 -27.16
CA ILE A 205 5.51 7.56 -25.87
C ILE A 205 5.55 6.06 -26.02
N SER A 206 6.43 5.44 -25.24
CA SER A 206 6.52 3.98 -25.15
C SER A 206 6.93 3.56 -23.75
N TYR A 207 6.55 2.34 -23.36
CA TYR A 207 6.99 1.77 -22.10
C TYR A 207 8.51 1.74 -22.01
N GLY A 208 9.03 2.19 -20.87
CA GLY A 208 10.48 2.23 -20.64
C GLY A 208 11.21 3.43 -21.20
N LYS A 209 10.56 4.32 -21.98
CA LYS A 209 11.17 5.54 -22.50
C LYS A 209 11.61 6.44 -21.35
N LYS A 210 12.84 6.96 -21.46
CA LYS A 210 13.37 7.97 -20.52
C LYS A 210 12.74 9.32 -20.83
N VAL A 211 12.46 10.08 -19.79
CA VAL A 211 11.86 11.41 -19.86
C VAL A 211 12.53 12.32 -18.85
N LYS A 212 12.49 13.62 -19.11
CA LYS A 212 12.93 14.63 -18.14
C LYS A 212 11.71 15.07 -17.33
N VAL A 213 11.84 15.08 -16.02
CA VAL A 213 10.79 15.52 -15.10
C VAL A 213 11.29 16.75 -14.36
N THR A 214 10.51 17.82 -14.40
CA THR A 214 10.80 19.07 -13.70
C THR A 214 9.71 19.33 -12.67
N ILE A 215 10.11 19.70 -11.45
CA ILE A 215 9.21 20.12 -10.38
C ILE A 215 9.49 21.60 -10.11
N PRO A 216 8.70 22.51 -10.71
CA PRO A 216 9.00 23.94 -10.70
C PRO A 216 9.05 24.55 -9.30
N SER A 217 8.21 24.06 -8.37
CA SER A 217 8.17 24.58 -7.00
C SER A 217 9.45 24.33 -6.19
N LEU A 218 10.30 23.42 -6.64
CA LEU A 218 11.58 23.08 -6.01
C LEU A 218 12.77 23.40 -6.91
N GLU A 219 12.54 23.97 -8.10
CA GLU A 219 13.55 24.18 -9.15
C GLU A 219 14.36 22.89 -9.44
N LEU A 220 13.68 21.75 -9.36
CA LEU A 220 14.31 20.44 -9.41
C LEU A 220 14.04 19.75 -10.74
N GLU A 221 15.13 19.35 -11.41
CA GLU A 221 15.09 18.54 -12.62
C GLU A 221 15.65 17.15 -12.32
N MET A 222 14.96 16.12 -12.80
CA MET A 222 15.36 14.73 -12.63
C MET A 222 15.00 13.87 -13.82
N GLY A 223 15.70 12.76 -13.96
CA GLY A 223 15.35 11.72 -14.94
C GLY A 223 14.15 10.92 -14.47
N GLY A 224 13.23 10.64 -15.38
CA GLY A 224 12.11 9.72 -15.15
C GLY A 224 12.10 8.61 -16.20
N LYS A 225 11.28 7.58 -15.95
CA LYS A 225 11.05 6.48 -16.89
C LYS A 225 9.55 6.16 -16.94
N ILE A 226 8.99 6.10 -18.15
CA ILE A 226 7.60 5.71 -18.36
C ILE A 226 7.44 4.22 -17.93
N ASN A 227 6.62 4.01 -16.92
CA ASN A 227 6.43 2.65 -16.37
C ASN A 227 5.00 2.12 -16.53
N ALA A 228 4.04 2.96 -16.91
CA ALA A 228 2.70 2.51 -17.27
C ALA A 228 2.03 3.48 -18.22
N ILE A 229 1.29 2.93 -19.17
CA ILE A 229 0.38 3.66 -20.07
C ILE A 229 -0.99 3.02 -19.85
N ILE A 230 -1.91 3.77 -19.27
CA ILE A 230 -3.21 3.29 -18.83
C ILE A 230 -4.27 3.94 -19.70
N PRO A 231 -5.06 3.14 -20.46
CA PRO A 231 -6.19 3.69 -21.20
C PRO A 231 -7.15 4.38 -20.22
N SER A 232 -7.56 5.59 -20.52
CA SER A 232 -8.57 6.28 -19.73
C SER A 232 -9.93 5.62 -19.97
N SER A 233 -10.70 5.42 -18.89
CA SER A 233 -12.09 5.01 -19.01
C SER A 233 -13.02 6.16 -19.43
N ASN A 234 -12.50 7.38 -19.53
CA ASN A 234 -13.28 8.54 -19.93
C ASN A 234 -13.23 8.68 -21.46
N THR A 235 -14.28 8.21 -22.10
CA THR A 235 -14.45 8.27 -23.56
C THR A 235 -14.63 9.70 -24.12
N MET A 236 -14.93 10.68 -23.26
CA MET A 236 -15.08 12.08 -23.70
C MET A 236 -13.76 12.81 -23.90
N THR A 237 -12.71 12.43 -23.19
CA THR A 237 -11.41 13.13 -23.25
C THR A 237 -10.42 12.48 -24.22
N HIS A 238 -10.68 11.26 -24.71
CA HIS A 238 -9.75 10.49 -25.58
C HIS A 238 -8.30 10.60 -25.09
N SER A 239 -8.11 10.47 -23.76
CA SER A 239 -6.81 10.64 -23.12
C SER A 239 -6.32 9.33 -22.51
N PHE A 240 -5.02 9.22 -22.38
CA PHE A 240 -4.34 8.12 -21.70
C PHE A 240 -3.62 8.66 -20.48
N LYS A 241 -3.72 7.94 -19.38
CA LYS A 241 -2.96 8.26 -18.17
C LYS A 241 -1.61 7.56 -18.22
N VAL A 242 -0.54 8.32 -18.13
CA VAL A 242 0.83 7.82 -18.14
C VAL A 242 1.43 8.00 -16.74
N LYS A 243 2.02 6.94 -16.21
CA LYS A 243 2.77 7.00 -14.96
C LYS A 243 4.26 6.96 -15.27
N VAL A 244 4.98 7.91 -14.71
CA VAL A 244 6.44 8.05 -14.82
C VAL A 244 7.03 7.77 -13.45
N SER A 245 7.89 6.78 -13.36
CA SER A 245 8.70 6.55 -12.16
C SER A 245 9.82 7.57 -12.07
N ILE A 246 9.99 8.16 -10.91
CA ILE A 246 11.01 9.14 -10.60
C ILE A 246 11.90 8.63 -9.47
N ASP A 247 13.17 9.00 -9.50
CA ASP A 247 14.07 8.80 -8.37
C ASP A 247 14.24 10.15 -7.65
N SER A 248 13.56 10.28 -6.52
CA SER A 248 13.62 11.51 -5.71
C SER A 248 14.98 11.73 -5.04
N GLY A 249 15.86 10.71 -5.00
CA GLY A 249 17.15 10.81 -4.35
C GLY A 249 17.02 11.26 -2.89
N LYS A 250 17.67 12.39 -2.57
CA LYS A 250 17.59 13.02 -1.24
C LYS A 250 16.52 14.11 -1.12
N HIS A 251 15.79 14.41 -2.19
CA HIS A 251 14.80 15.48 -2.22
C HIS A 251 13.48 15.02 -1.62
N ARG A 252 12.90 15.87 -0.76
CA ARG A 252 11.58 15.62 -0.18
C ARG A 252 10.50 16.05 -1.17
N LEU A 253 9.91 15.08 -1.84
CA LEU A 253 8.75 15.29 -2.69
C LEU A 253 7.48 14.86 -1.95
N PHE A 254 6.40 15.56 -2.23
CA PHE A 254 5.10 15.24 -1.66
C PHE A 254 4.08 14.97 -2.76
N PRO A 255 3.16 14.00 -2.56
CA PRO A 255 2.01 13.85 -3.43
C PRO A 255 1.22 15.17 -3.53
N GLY A 256 0.69 15.45 -4.72
CA GLY A 256 -0.01 16.70 -5.02
C GLY A 256 0.88 17.80 -5.64
N MET A 257 2.21 17.66 -5.61
CA MET A 257 3.09 18.62 -6.27
C MET A 257 2.90 18.60 -7.79
N TYR A 258 2.88 19.78 -8.40
CA TYR A 258 2.88 19.93 -9.84
C TYR A 258 4.23 19.52 -10.45
N ALA A 259 4.18 18.82 -11.56
CA ALA A 259 5.36 18.40 -12.30
C ALA A 259 5.13 18.57 -13.81
N THR A 260 6.20 18.81 -14.55
CA THR A 260 6.19 18.75 -16.02
C THR A 260 7.07 17.60 -16.47
N VAL A 261 6.62 16.91 -17.51
CA VAL A 261 7.32 15.78 -18.11
C VAL A 261 7.62 16.12 -19.57
N GLU A 262 8.90 16.19 -19.91
CA GLU A 262 9.37 16.39 -21.28
C GLU A 262 9.77 15.06 -21.90
N VAL A 263 9.17 14.78 -23.04
CA VAL A 263 9.41 13.58 -23.85
C VAL A 263 10.18 13.99 -25.11
N GLU A 264 11.41 13.56 -25.19
CA GLU A 264 12.26 13.76 -26.38
C GLU A 264 11.89 12.82 -27.53
#